data_ecc1ee523f3e0e79fd7f2de0a5af15d7
#
_entry.id   ecc1ee523f3e0e79fd7f2de0a5af15d7
#
_cell.length_a   1.000
_cell.length_b   1.000
_cell.length_c   1.000
_cell.angle_alpha   90.00
_cell.angle_beta   90.00
_cell.angle_gamma   90.00
#
_symmetry.space_group_name_H-M   'P 1'
#
loop_
_entity.id
_entity.type
_entity.pdbx_description
1 polymer ?
#
loop_
_entity_poly.entity_id
_entity_poly.type
_entity_poly.pdbx_seq_one_letter_code
_entity_poly.pdbx_strand_id
1 'polypeptide(L)'
;YKRQMHVALPELDPAVPHALLAAMAHQDAALATLVTPASDEEVAREQVVKAVVTWAPQPDPSASRIGTAHYFSRAAVPTGPAPKYHHIGVYGWWRSALTAFVALPPSPLELSERLEQLRAIEAGMVIAVAEIDQAPGGIDTPDDLDAARLRLAGT
;
A
#
# COMPACT_ATOMS: atom_id res chain seq x y z
N TYR A 1 10.71 2.54 20.99
CA TYR A 1 11.71 1.94 20.08
C TYR A 1 11.09 1.99 18.68
N LYS A 2 11.44 3.03 17.90
CA LYS A 2 11.05 3.16 16.48
C LYS A 2 11.89 2.17 15.67
N ARG A 3 11.34 1.00 15.36
CA ARG A 3 11.80 0.23 14.19
C ARG A 3 11.22 0.91 12.95
N GLN A 4 11.98 1.81 12.36
CA GLN A 4 11.78 2.12 10.95
C GLN A 4 12.11 0.83 10.19
N MET A 5 11.10 0.16 9.64
CA MET A 5 11.33 -0.80 8.58
C MET A 5 11.71 0.03 7.34
N HIS A 6 13.00 0.10 7.06
CA HIS A 6 13.46 0.50 5.74
C HIS A 6 13.19 -0.69 4.82
N VAL A 7 12.11 -0.63 4.05
CA VAL A 7 11.98 -1.47 2.87
C VAL A 7 13.03 -0.97 1.88
N ALA A 8 14.11 -1.72 1.72
CA ALA A 8 15.06 -1.44 0.65
C ALA A 8 14.37 -1.86 -0.66
N LEU A 9 14.01 -0.88 -1.49
CA LEU A 9 13.57 -1.10 -2.87
C LEU A 9 14.81 -0.88 -3.75
N PRO A 10 15.54 -1.95 -4.12
CA PRO A 10 16.78 -1.82 -4.89
C PRO A 10 16.54 -1.31 -6.31
N GLU A 11 15.32 -1.48 -6.82
CA GLU A 11 14.90 -0.99 -8.13
C GLU A 11 13.49 -0.42 -7.98
N LEU A 12 13.38 0.91 -7.89
CA LEU A 12 12.09 1.57 -7.92
C LEU A 12 11.68 1.74 -9.38
N ASP A 13 10.75 0.90 -9.86
CA ASP A 13 10.13 1.08 -11.17
C ASP A 13 9.55 2.51 -11.25
N PRO A 14 9.91 3.31 -12.28
CA PRO A 14 9.35 4.65 -12.48
C PRO A 14 7.81 4.69 -12.47
N ALA A 15 7.14 3.59 -12.79
CA ALA A 15 5.68 3.47 -12.71
C ALA A 15 5.15 3.66 -11.28
N VAL A 16 5.91 3.26 -10.27
CA VAL A 16 5.51 3.37 -8.85
C VAL A 16 5.30 4.82 -8.40
N PRO A 17 6.27 5.75 -8.55
CA PRO A 17 6.05 7.16 -8.24
C PRO A 17 4.94 7.79 -9.08
N HIS A 18 4.79 7.43 -10.36
CA HIS A 18 3.73 7.96 -11.21
C HIS A 18 2.34 7.52 -10.72
N ALA A 19 2.18 6.26 -10.37
CA ALA A 19 0.91 5.76 -9.81
C ALA A 19 0.57 6.43 -8.47
N LEU A 20 1.56 6.64 -7.58
CA LEU A 20 1.37 7.38 -6.33
C LEU A 20 0.93 8.83 -6.58
N LEU A 21 1.58 9.53 -7.52
CA LEU A 21 1.22 10.90 -7.86
C LEU A 21 -0.19 10.99 -8.46
N ALA A 22 -0.58 10.03 -9.30
CA ALA A 22 -1.94 9.94 -9.83
C ALA A 22 -2.97 9.72 -8.70
N ALA A 23 -2.67 8.82 -7.74
CA ALA A 23 -3.54 8.61 -6.58
C ALA A 23 -3.59 9.86 -5.67
N MET A 24 -2.48 10.58 -5.48
CA MET A 24 -2.46 11.82 -4.71
C MET A 24 -3.33 12.93 -5.30
N ALA A 25 -3.60 12.89 -6.62
CA ALA A 25 -4.52 13.82 -7.28
C ALA A 25 -6.00 13.45 -7.09
N HIS A 26 -6.29 12.29 -6.48
CA HIS A 26 -7.66 11.89 -6.17
C HIS A 26 -8.28 12.83 -5.14
N GLN A 27 -9.60 13.09 -5.27
CA GLN A 27 -10.31 14.07 -4.45
C GLN A 27 -10.13 13.78 -2.95
N ASP A 28 -9.77 14.82 -2.19
CA ASP A 28 -9.61 14.80 -0.73
C ASP A 28 -8.53 13.85 -0.19
N ALA A 29 -7.67 13.29 -1.05
CA ALA A 29 -6.60 12.42 -0.59
C ALA A 29 -5.64 13.15 0.36
N ALA A 30 -5.52 12.67 1.60
CA ALA A 30 -4.50 13.10 2.56
C ALA A 30 -3.15 12.41 2.29
N LEU A 31 -3.23 11.16 1.86
CA LEU A 31 -2.10 10.33 1.46
C LEU A 31 -2.54 9.34 0.38
N ALA A 32 -1.58 8.75 -0.28
CA ALA A 32 -1.79 7.70 -1.26
C ALA A 32 -0.90 6.49 -0.97
N THR A 33 -1.36 5.33 -1.39
CA THR A 33 -0.60 4.07 -1.36
C THR A 33 -0.92 3.25 -2.60
N LEU A 34 -0.32 2.06 -2.71
CA LEU A 34 -0.48 1.19 -3.85
C LEU A 34 -1.05 -0.16 -3.45
N VAL A 35 -1.72 -0.79 -4.39
CA VAL A 35 -2.16 -2.19 -4.29
C VAL A 35 -1.90 -2.93 -5.59
N THR A 36 -1.84 -4.26 -5.49
CA THR A 36 -1.86 -5.17 -6.64
C THR A 36 -2.94 -6.24 -6.41
N PRO A 37 -3.54 -6.82 -7.45
CA PRO A 37 -4.41 -7.98 -7.28
C PRO A 37 -3.67 -9.07 -6.50
N ALA A 38 -4.31 -9.61 -5.46
CA ALA A 38 -3.73 -10.65 -4.62
C ALA A 38 -4.08 -12.04 -5.16
N SER A 39 -3.09 -12.93 -5.25
CA SER A 39 -3.32 -14.35 -5.51
C SER A 39 -3.96 -15.05 -4.30
N ASP A 40 -4.56 -16.21 -4.50
CA ASP A 40 -5.15 -17.00 -3.40
C ASP A 40 -4.11 -17.37 -2.34
N GLU A 41 -2.86 -17.62 -2.75
CA GLU A 41 -1.75 -17.88 -1.84
C GLU A 41 -1.44 -16.65 -0.96
N GLU A 42 -1.34 -15.46 -1.56
CA GLU A 42 -1.11 -14.21 -0.84
C GLU A 42 -2.26 -13.87 0.10
N VAL A 43 -3.50 -14.14 -0.31
CA VAL A 43 -4.69 -13.93 0.54
C VAL A 43 -4.63 -14.77 1.80
N ALA A 44 -4.15 -16.00 1.72
CA ALA A 44 -4.02 -16.92 2.86
C ALA A 44 -2.89 -16.55 3.83
N ARG A 45 -1.93 -15.71 3.40
CA ARG A 45 -0.75 -15.34 4.21
C ARG A 45 -1.03 -14.11 5.07
N GLU A 46 -0.88 -14.23 6.38
CA GLU A 46 -1.03 -13.11 7.34
C GLU A 46 0.03 -12.01 7.16
N GLN A 47 1.21 -12.36 6.63
CA GLN A 47 2.27 -11.39 6.34
C GLN A 47 1.87 -10.41 5.24
N VAL A 48 1.06 -10.88 4.30
CA VAL A 48 0.52 -10.06 3.21
C VAL A 48 -0.67 -9.26 3.74
N VAL A 49 -0.55 -7.94 3.76
CA VAL A 49 -1.63 -7.05 4.17
C VAL A 49 -2.61 -6.89 3.02
N LYS A 50 -3.90 -7.08 3.29
CA LYS A 50 -4.99 -6.85 2.32
C LYS A 50 -5.60 -5.48 2.52
N ALA A 51 -5.93 -4.81 1.41
CA ALA A 51 -6.65 -3.54 1.40
C ALA A 51 -8.09 -3.73 0.91
N VAL A 52 -9.04 -3.12 1.62
CA VAL A 52 -10.44 -3.02 1.19
C VAL A 52 -10.62 -1.68 0.49
N VAL A 53 -10.93 -1.71 -0.81
CA VAL A 53 -10.91 -0.54 -1.68
C VAL A 53 -12.24 -0.37 -2.41
N THR A 54 -12.73 0.86 -2.49
CA THR A 54 -13.77 1.27 -3.45
C THR A 54 -13.10 2.00 -4.60
N TRP A 55 -13.36 1.54 -5.82
CA TRP A 55 -12.78 2.09 -7.03
C TRP A 55 -13.61 3.24 -7.60
N ALA A 56 -12.95 4.32 -8.00
CA ALA A 56 -13.56 5.37 -8.78
C ALA A 56 -13.86 4.88 -10.21
N PRO A 57 -14.80 5.52 -10.93
CA PRO A 57 -14.98 5.29 -12.35
C PRO A 57 -13.66 5.49 -13.11
N GLN A 58 -13.32 4.57 -14.01
CA GLN A 58 -12.10 4.60 -14.80
C GLN A 58 -12.44 4.95 -16.25
N PRO A 59 -12.34 6.24 -16.64
CA PRO A 59 -12.68 6.67 -18.00
C PRO A 59 -11.63 6.23 -19.03
N ASP A 60 -10.37 6.06 -18.61
CA ASP A 60 -9.28 5.58 -19.44
C ASP A 60 -8.79 4.20 -18.93
N PRO A 61 -9.08 3.11 -19.66
CA PRO A 61 -8.65 1.77 -19.25
C PRO A 61 -7.13 1.57 -19.24
N SER A 62 -6.36 2.44 -19.90
CA SER A 62 -4.89 2.36 -19.91
C SER A 62 -4.24 3.03 -18.69
N ALA A 63 -4.97 3.84 -17.95
CA ALA A 63 -4.48 4.46 -16.72
C ALA A 63 -4.60 3.49 -15.54
N SER A 64 -3.79 3.70 -14.50
CA SER A 64 -3.97 2.97 -13.24
C SER A 64 -5.35 3.24 -12.67
N ARG A 65 -6.03 2.20 -12.17
CA ARG A 65 -7.28 2.38 -11.41
C ARG A 65 -6.97 3.11 -10.12
N ILE A 66 -7.79 4.12 -9.83
CA ILE A 66 -7.68 4.89 -8.59
C ILE A 66 -8.93 4.65 -7.74
N GLY A 67 -8.74 4.54 -6.43
CA GLY A 67 -9.82 4.32 -5.49
C GLY A 67 -9.50 4.87 -4.10
N THR A 68 -10.37 4.53 -3.15
CA THR A 68 -10.24 4.91 -1.75
C THR A 68 -10.15 3.65 -0.89
N ALA A 69 -9.14 3.58 -0.03
CA ALA A 69 -9.03 2.51 0.96
C ALA A 69 -9.96 2.79 2.13
N HIS A 70 -10.70 1.76 2.54
CA HIS A 70 -11.58 1.81 3.72
C HIS A 70 -11.02 1.06 4.91
N TYR A 71 -10.18 0.06 4.65
CA TYR A 71 -9.56 -0.73 5.71
C TYR A 71 -8.32 -1.47 5.20
N PHE A 72 -7.44 -1.83 6.13
CA PHE A 72 -6.30 -2.71 5.90
C PHE A 72 -6.30 -3.81 6.96
N SER A 73 -6.07 -5.05 6.55
CA SER A 73 -6.03 -6.17 7.49
C SER A 73 -5.06 -7.26 7.05
N ARG A 74 -4.58 -8.00 8.03
CA ARG A 74 -3.84 -9.25 7.81
C ARG A 74 -4.77 -10.43 7.50
N ALA A 75 -6.05 -10.33 7.89
CA ALA A 75 -7.07 -11.31 7.54
C ALA A 75 -7.41 -11.30 6.04
N ALA A 76 -8.08 -12.36 5.57
CA ALA A 76 -8.55 -12.50 4.18
C ALA A 76 -9.80 -11.64 3.94
N VAL A 77 -9.62 -10.33 3.76
CA VAL A 77 -10.72 -9.38 3.50
C VAL A 77 -10.73 -8.87 2.05
N PRO A 78 -11.92 -8.50 1.51
CA PRO A 78 -13.26 -8.72 2.04
C PRO A 78 -13.69 -10.20 1.97
N THR A 79 -14.73 -10.56 2.74
CA THR A 79 -15.32 -11.90 2.66
C THR A 79 -16.06 -12.08 1.33
N GLY A 80 -16.03 -13.30 0.78
CA GLY A 80 -16.73 -13.63 -0.45
C GLY A 80 -15.88 -13.54 -1.73
N PRO A 81 -16.52 -13.58 -2.92
CA PRO A 81 -15.86 -13.77 -4.20
C PRO A 81 -15.23 -12.48 -4.78
N ALA A 82 -15.39 -11.33 -4.12
CA ALA A 82 -14.83 -10.08 -4.61
C ALA A 82 -13.29 -10.15 -4.70
N PRO A 83 -12.67 -9.51 -5.71
CA PRO A 83 -11.22 -9.42 -5.80
C PRO A 83 -10.61 -8.87 -4.51
N LYS A 84 -9.49 -9.44 -4.10
CA LYS A 84 -8.71 -9.01 -2.94
C LYS A 84 -7.43 -8.36 -3.41
N TYR A 85 -6.94 -7.39 -2.66
CA TYR A 85 -5.80 -6.57 -3.06
C TYR A 85 -4.71 -6.65 -2.00
N HIS A 86 -3.49 -6.98 -2.45
CA HIS A 86 -2.28 -6.91 -1.65
C HIS A 86 -1.85 -5.45 -1.53
N HIS A 87 -1.74 -4.95 -0.32
CA HIS A 87 -1.26 -3.61 -0.04
C HIS A 87 0.26 -3.52 -0.16
N ILE A 88 0.74 -2.58 -0.95
CA ILE A 88 2.16 -2.28 -1.11
C ILE A 88 2.52 -1.10 -0.22
N GLY A 89 3.38 -1.32 0.78
CA GLY A 89 3.72 -0.37 1.84
C GLY A 89 4.57 0.84 1.41
N VAL A 90 4.24 1.43 0.26
CA VAL A 90 4.84 2.68 -0.24
C VAL A 90 3.79 3.78 -0.17
N TYR A 91 4.17 4.97 0.32
CA TYR A 91 3.22 6.05 0.56
C TYR A 91 3.67 7.37 -0.04
N GLY A 92 2.70 8.08 -0.64
CA GLY A 92 2.78 9.50 -0.95
C GLY A 92 1.99 10.30 0.10
N TRP A 93 2.55 11.37 0.62
CA TRP A 93 1.90 12.22 1.62
C TRP A 93 1.86 13.68 1.20
N TRP A 94 0.72 14.34 1.42
CA TRP A 94 0.74 15.79 1.52
C TRP A 94 1.45 16.20 2.82
N ARG A 95 2.33 17.18 2.75
CA ARG A 95 3.13 17.61 3.91
C ARG A 95 2.28 17.98 5.13
N SER A 96 1.17 18.68 4.92
CA SER A 96 0.23 19.05 5.99
C SER A 96 -0.40 17.84 6.66
N ALA A 97 -0.82 16.84 5.85
CA ALA A 97 -1.41 15.60 6.34
C ALA A 97 -0.38 14.76 7.12
N LEU A 98 0.85 14.65 6.62
CA LEU A 98 1.93 13.96 7.33
C LEU A 98 2.23 14.63 8.68
N THR A 99 2.29 15.96 8.72
CA THR A 99 2.49 16.69 9.98
C THR A 99 1.37 16.42 10.98
N ALA A 100 0.11 16.41 10.52
CA ALA A 100 -1.03 16.07 11.36
C ALA A 100 -0.96 14.61 11.85
N PHE A 101 -0.66 13.67 10.95
CA PHE A 101 -0.56 12.24 11.27
C PHE A 101 0.49 11.94 12.33
N VAL A 102 1.68 12.54 12.22
CA VAL A 102 2.78 12.32 13.18
C VAL A 102 2.44 12.83 14.59
N ALA A 103 1.56 13.81 14.69
CA ALA A 103 1.07 14.34 15.97
C ALA A 103 -0.02 13.48 16.62
N LEU A 104 -0.63 12.53 15.90
CA LEU A 104 -1.66 11.65 16.44
C LEU A 104 -1.06 10.59 17.38
N PRO A 105 -1.74 10.27 18.48
CA PRO A 105 -1.40 9.10 19.30
C PRO A 105 -1.71 7.81 18.52
N PRO A 106 -1.08 6.68 18.89
CA PRO A 106 -1.48 5.38 18.35
C PRO A 106 -2.97 5.10 18.55
N SER A 107 -3.60 4.53 17.53
CA SER A 107 -5.05 4.30 17.52
C SER A 107 -5.40 2.82 17.81
N PRO A 108 -6.65 2.53 18.27
CA PRO A 108 -7.07 1.17 18.60
C PRO A 108 -6.92 0.16 17.47
N LEU A 109 -7.31 0.51 16.25
CA LEU A 109 -7.19 -0.39 15.09
C LEU A 109 -5.74 -0.60 14.67
N GLU A 110 -4.93 0.48 14.69
CA GLU A 110 -3.49 0.38 14.47
C GLU A 110 -2.82 -0.62 15.41
N LEU A 111 -3.14 -0.54 16.71
CA LEU A 111 -2.57 -1.42 17.72
C LEU A 111 -3.05 -2.87 17.57
N SER A 112 -4.32 -3.05 17.17
CA SER A 112 -4.92 -4.37 16.95
C SER A 112 -4.33 -5.09 15.75
N GLU A 113 -4.31 -4.44 14.59
CA GLU A 113 -3.83 -5.01 13.33
C GLU A 113 -2.30 -4.87 13.17
N ARG A 114 -1.65 -4.01 13.98
CA ARG A 114 -0.24 -3.61 13.85
C ARG A 114 0.06 -3.00 12.48
N LEU A 115 -0.84 -2.10 12.04
CA LEU A 115 -0.81 -1.42 10.77
C LEU A 115 -0.99 0.09 10.98
N GLU A 116 0.11 0.85 10.87
CA GLU A 116 0.15 2.29 11.22
C GLU A 116 -0.82 3.13 10.38
N GLN A 117 -1.09 2.77 9.12
CA GLN A 117 -1.99 3.50 8.24
C GLN A 117 -3.45 3.50 8.73
N LEU A 118 -3.84 2.58 9.61
CA LEU A 118 -5.17 2.57 10.21
C LEU A 118 -5.40 3.79 11.11
N ARG A 119 -4.36 4.35 11.74
CA ARG A 119 -4.43 5.60 12.47
C ARG A 119 -4.91 6.75 11.60
N ALA A 120 -4.47 6.79 10.33
CA ALA A 120 -4.95 7.80 9.39
C ALA A 120 -6.45 7.63 9.10
N ILE A 121 -6.94 6.41 8.90
CA ILE A 121 -8.37 6.12 8.69
C ILE A 121 -9.18 6.51 9.92
N GLU A 122 -8.75 6.12 11.13
CA GLU A 122 -9.45 6.46 12.37
C GLU A 122 -9.47 7.96 12.65
N ALA A 123 -8.49 8.70 12.13
CA ALA A 123 -8.46 10.16 12.18
C ALA A 123 -9.28 10.85 11.07
N GLY A 124 -9.99 10.07 10.23
CA GLY A 124 -10.80 10.59 9.14
C GLY A 124 -10.00 11.05 7.91
N MET A 125 -8.73 10.67 7.80
CA MET A 125 -7.90 10.98 6.63
C MET A 125 -8.27 10.04 5.47
N VAL A 126 -8.45 10.60 4.28
CA VAL A 126 -8.70 9.83 3.06
C VAL A 126 -7.39 9.25 2.55
N ILE A 127 -7.34 7.93 2.40
CA ILE A 127 -6.23 7.21 1.78
C ILE A 127 -6.62 6.85 0.36
N ALA A 128 -6.03 7.52 -0.62
CA ALA A 128 -6.18 7.13 -2.01
C ALA A 128 -5.31 5.92 -2.33
N VAL A 129 -5.76 5.12 -3.30
CA VAL A 129 -5.06 3.90 -3.72
C VAL A 129 -4.95 3.88 -5.22
N ALA A 130 -3.77 3.57 -5.75
CA ALA A 130 -3.60 3.20 -7.16
C ALA A 130 -3.32 1.70 -7.29
N GLU A 131 -3.95 1.07 -8.27
CA GLU A 131 -3.65 -0.31 -8.66
C GLU A 131 -2.43 -0.34 -9.57
N ILE A 132 -1.50 -1.24 -9.29
CA ILE A 132 -0.34 -1.54 -10.14
C ILE A 132 -0.34 -3.04 -10.48
N ASP A 133 0.24 -3.40 -11.63
CA ASP A 133 0.21 -4.77 -12.13
C ASP A 133 1.04 -5.74 -11.27
N GLN A 134 2.16 -5.27 -10.73
CA GLN A 134 3.08 -6.10 -9.94
C GLN A 134 3.61 -5.33 -8.74
N ALA A 135 3.74 -6.01 -7.61
CA ALA A 135 4.42 -5.47 -6.45
C ALA A 135 5.90 -5.20 -6.80
N PRO A 136 6.45 -4.01 -6.47
CA PRO A 136 7.89 -3.81 -6.52
C PRO A 136 8.58 -4.90 -5.69
N GLY A 137 9.63 -5.50 -6.22
CA GLY A 137 10.37 -6.55 -5.50
C GLY A 137 10.90 -6.03 -4.16
N GLY A 138 10.21 -6.34 -3.08
CA GLY A 138 10.68 -6.08 -1.71
C GLY A 138 11.78 -7.06 -1.30
N ILE A 139 12.62 -6.66 -0.35
CA ILE A 139 13.60 -7.55 0.28
C ILE A 139 13.13 -7.73 1.73
N ASP A 140 12.31 -8.74 1.97
CA ASP A 140 11.78 -9.06 3.29
C ASP A 140 12.41 -10.33 3.89
N THR A 141 12.99 -11.17 3.02
CA THR A 141 13.64 -12.43 3.39
C THR A 141 15.08 -12.49 2.89
N PRO A 142 15.94 -13.37 3.44
CA PRO A 142 17.27 -13.62 2.91
C PRO A 142 17.24 -14.07 1.42
N ASP A 143 16.24 -14.85 1.02
CA ASP A 143 16.09 -15.32 -0.35
C ASP A 143 15.76 -14.16 -1.32
N ASP A 144 14.95 -13.19 -0.90
CA ASP A 144 14.68 -11.97 -1.65
C ASP A 144 15.96 -11.14 -1.85
N LEU A 145 16.81 -11.08 -0.81
CA LEU A 145 18.09 -10.38 -0.87
C LEU A 145 19.02 -11.03 -1.90
N ASP A 146 19.09 -12.36 -1.92
CA ASP A 146 19.94 -13.08 -2.87
C ASP A 146 19.40 -12.95 -4.30
N ALA A 147 18.08 -13.00 -4.48
CA ALA A 147 17.45 -12.73 -5.77
C ALA A 147 17.71 -11.28 -6.26
N ALA A 148 17.66 -10.29 -5.36
CA ALA A 148 17.98 -8.91 -5.69
C ALA A 148 19.46 -8.73 -6.07
N ARG A 149 20.38 -9.37 -5.35
CA ARG A 149 21.81 -9.37 -5.69
C ARG A 149 22.09 -9.94 -7.09
N LEU A 150 21.42 -11.04 -7.44
CA LEU A 150 21.58 -11.65 -8.77
C LEU A 150 21.05 -10.73 -9.87
N ARG A 151 19.93 -10.03 -9.66
CA ARG A 151 19.41 -9.04 -10.63
C ARG A 151 20.36 -7.87 -10.84
N LEU A 152 20.90 -7.32 -9.74
CA LEU A 152 21.83 -6.19 -9.80
C LEU A 152 23.22 -6.54 -10.37
N ALA A 153 23.66 -7.79 -10.25
CA ALA A 153 24.93 -8.26 -10.81
C ALA A 153 24.86 -8.56 -12.30
N GLY A 154 23.67 -8.68 -12.89
CA GLY A 154 23.44 -8.97 -14.31
C GLY A 154 23.20 -7.72 -15.18
N THR A 155 23.31 -6.51 -14.63
CA THR A 155 23.26 -5.22 -15.31
C THR A 155 24.64 -4.62 -15.39
#